data_f1f6e6dd0384035a1383c63ad0ead8c1
#
_entry.id   f1f6e6dd0384035a1383c63ad0ead8c1
#
_cell.length_a   1.000
_cell.length_b   1.000
_cell.length_c   1.000
_cell.angle_alpha   90.00
_cell.angle_beta   90.00
_cell.angle_gamma   90.00
#
_symmetry.space_group_name_H-M   'P 1'
#
loop_
_entity.id
_entity.type
_entity.pdbx_description
1 polymer ?
#
loop_
_entity_poly.entity_id
_entity_poly.type
_entity_poly.pdbx_seq_one_letter_code
_entity_poly.pdbx_strand_id
1 'polypeptide(L)'
;PQFIAFASLSMPEESLKRMIADVSRAGGVVVFRGFPDNSMKAFQSAVARLVKDEADYASIGIDPRLFRAFEVQAVPTYTAVGSDFDLCEGFRCKTVVPPNDRLTGNVTVEHALTSFADGRGPGATVAGVALANLRKARQ
;
A
#
# COMPACT_ATOMS: atom_id res chain seq x y z
N PRO A 1 -9.51 2.90 1.42
CA PRO A 1 -8.78 2.00 0.51
C PRO A 1 -8.77 0.58 1.03
N GLN A 2 -8.89 -0.38 0.13
CA GLN A 2 -9.00 -1.78 0.50
C GLN A 2 -7.72 -2.57 0.21
N PHE A 3 -6.92 -2.15 -0.77
CA PHE A 3 -5.60 -2.72 -1.00
C PHE A 3 -4.54 -1.68 -0.69
N ILE A 4 -3.70 -1.96 0.31
CA ILE A 4 -2.73 -1.00 0.83
C ILE A 4 -1.35 -1.66 0.83
N ALA A 5 -0.36 -0.96 0.28
CA ALA A 5 1.05 -1.33 0.38
C ALA A 5 1.76 -0.33 1.28
N PHE A 6 2.33 -0.83 2.37
CA PHE A 6 3.12 -0.01 3.30
C PHE A 6 4.59 -0.02 2.87
N ALA A 7 5.18 1.15 2.74
CA ALA A 7 6.52 1.29 2.20
C ALA A 7 7.35 2.32 2.97
N SER A 8 8.63 2.37 2.64
CA SER A 8 9.58 3.35 3.17
C SER A 8 10.49 3.81 2.04
N LEU A 9 10.89 5.08 2.09
CA LEU A 9 11.85 5.61 1.12
C LEU A 9 13.25 5.01 1.28
N SER A 10 13.50 4.26 2.37
CA SER A 10 14.74 3.51 2.53
C SER A 10 14.82 2.25 1.68
N MET A 11 13.71 1.82 1.09
CA MET A 11 13.69 0.68 0.18
C MET A 11 14.42 1.02 -1.13
N PRO A 12 14.95 0.00 -1.84
CA PRO A 12 15.60 0.24 -3.13
C PRO A 12 14.69 0.98 -4.11
N GLU A 13 15.26 1.96 -4.79
CA GLU A 13 14.51 2.85 -5.67
C GLU A 13 13.75 2.10 -6.77
N GLU A 14 14.40 1.12 -7.40
CA GLU A 14 13.76 0.33 -8.46
C GLU A 14 12.59 -0.51 -7.93
N SER A 15 12.71 -1.02 -6.71
CA SER A 15 11.61 -1.74 -6.06
C SER A 15 10.43 -0.83 -5.79
N LEU A 16 10.70 0.39 -5.31
CA LEU A 16 9.66 1.39 -5.05
C LEU A 16 8.95 1.83 -6.33
N LYS A 17 9.69 2.09 -7.40
CA LYS A 17 9.12 2.46 -8.70
C LYS A 17 8.13 1.41 -9.18
N ARG A 18 8.55 0.15 -9.14
CA ARG A 18 7.72 -0.97 -9.57
C ARG A 18 6.48 -1.13 -8.69
N MET A 19 6.67 -1.05 -7.37
CA MET A 19 5.57 -1.15 -6.41
C MET A 19 4.52 -0.07 -6.65
N ILE A 20 4.95 1.19 -6.74
CA ILE A 20 4.05 2.32 -6.93
C ILE A 20 3.24 2.14 -8.23
N ALA A 21 3.91 1.81 -9.33
CA ALA A 21 3.24 1.61 -10.60
C ALA A 21 2.22 0.47 -10.54
N ASP A 22 2.61 -0.65 -9.96
CA ASP A 22 1.74 -1.83 -9.89
C ASP A 22 0.58 -1.64 -8.91
N VAL A 23 0.82 -1.02 -7.76
CA VAL A 23 -0.26 -0.72 -6.81
C VAL A 23 -1.26 0.26 -7.43
N SER A 24 -0.77 1.27 -8.14
CA SER A 24 -1.64 2.21 -8.85
C SER A 24 -2.52 1.49 -9.87
N ARG A 25 -1.95 0.62 -10.69
CA ARG A 25 -2.70 -0.16 -11.68
C ARG A 25 -3.72 -1.10 -11.04
N ALA A 26 -3.38 -1.62 -9.87
CA ALA A 26 -4.28 -2.50 -9.12
C ALA A 26 -5.42 -1.74 -8.43
N GLY A 27 -5.36 -0.41 -8.40
CA GLY A 27 -6.37 0.41 -7.74
C GLY A 27 -6.17 0.56 -6.25
N GLY A 28 -4.96 0.27 -5.74
CA GLY A 28 -4.61 0.41 -4.35
C GLY A 28 -3.89 1.72 -4.03
N VAL A 29 -3.32 1.78 -2.83
CA VAL A 29 -2.52 2.93 -2.39
C VAL A 29 -1.21 2.45 -1.78
N VAL A 30 -0.15 3.23 -1.99
CA VAL A 30 1.13 3.06 -1.32
C VAL A 30 1.21 4.10 -0.20
N VAL A 31 1.44 3.64 1.02
CA VAL A 31 1.42 4.50 2.20
C VAL A 31 2.80 4.53 2.84
N PHE A 32 3.27 5.74 3.10
CA PHE A 32 4.51 6.00 3.83
C PHE A 32 4.17 6.47 5.24
N ARG A 33 5.02 6.15 6.21
CA ARG A 33 4.78 6.51 7.61
C ARG A 33 4.89 8.01 7.83
N GLY A 34 5.83 8.66 7.18
CA GLY A 34 6.08 10.09 7.35
C GLY A 34 7.15 10.59 6.40
N PHE A 35 7.64 11.80 6.66
CA PHE A 35 8.64 12.45 5.84
C PHE A 35 10.05 12.08 6.27
N PRO A 36 11.00 11.85 5.34
CA PRO A 36 12.39 11.66 5.70
C PRO A 36 12.91 12.95 6.38
N ASP A 37 13.57 12.79 7.53
CA ASP A 37 14.11 13.90 8.33
C ASP A 37 13.06 15.00 8.63
N ASN A 38 11.78 14.62 8.76
CA ASN A 38 10.66 15.53 8.95
C ASN A 38 10.57 16.60 7.84
N SER A 39 11.06 16.31 6.64
CA SER A 39 11.08 17.25 5.53
C SER A 39 10.11 16.85 4.43
N MET A 40 9.04 17.64 4.27
CA MET A 40 8.10 17.47 3.15
C MET A 40 8.81 17.67 1.82
N LYS A 41 9.74 18.62 1.75
CA LYS A 41 10.50 18.91 0.53
C LYS A 41 11.35 17.71 0.12
N ALA A 42 12.03 17.06 1.08
CA ALA A 42 12.82 15.87 0.81
C ALA A 42 11.94 14.72 0.31
N PHE A 43 10.75 14.57 0.88
CA PHE A 43 9.78 13.57 0.44
C PHE A 43 9.33 13.86 -1.00
N GLN A 44 8.93 15.10 -1.29
CA GLN A 44 8.49 15.50 -2.63
C GLN A 44 9.56 15.26 -3.68
N SER A 45 10.82 15.58 -3.34
CA SER A 45 11.97 15.37 -4.24
C SER A 45 12.19 13.88 -4.51
N ALA A 46 12.08 13.06 -3.48
CA ALA A 46 12.21 11.60 -3.63
C ALA A 46 11.10 11.03 -4.51
N VAL A 47 9.85 11.43 -4.26
CA VAL A 47 8.71 10.96 -5.04
C VAL A 47 8.82 11.41 -6.50
N ALA A 48 9.31 12.62 -6.74
CA ALA A 48 9.51 13.12 -8.11
C ALA A 48 10.48 12.26 -8.92
N ARG A 49 11.45 11.63 -8.26
CA ARG A 49 12.36 10.69 -8.93
C ARG A 49 11.71 9.34 -9.22
N LEU A 50 10.73 8.95 -8.39
CA LEU A 50 10.10 7.63 -8.47
C LEU A 50 8.89 7.60 -9.39
N VAL A 51 8.20 8.72 -9.56
CA VAL A 51 6.88 8.77 -10.20
C VAL A 51 6.86 9.86 -11.27
N LYS A 52 6.40 9.50 -12.46
CA LYS A 52 6.27 10.44 -13.60
C LYS A 52 4.82 10.64 -14.03
N ASP A 53 3.91 9.86 -13.50
CA ASP A 53 2.55 9.74 -13.96
C ASP A 53 1.62 10.26 -12.87
N GLU A 54 0.63 11.09 -13.22
CA GLU A 54 -0.33 11.64 -12.25
C GLU A 54 -1.13 10.56 -11.54
N ALA A 55 -1.50 9.50 -12.23
CA ALA A 55 -2.23 8.39 -11.62
C ALA A 55 -1.41 7.73 -10.52
N ASP A 56 -0.12 7.58 -10.72
CA ASP A 56 0.78 7.01 -9.73
C ASP A 56 0.93 7.94 -8.53
N TYR A 57 1.02 9.26 -8.77
CA TYR A 57 1.04 10.26 -7.70
C TYR A 57 -0.21 10.17 -6.82
N ALA A 58 -1.38 10.02 -7.45
CA ALA A 58 -2.65 9.94 -6.74
C ALA A 58 -2.74 8.68 -5.85
N SER A 59 -1.91 7.67 -6.13
CA SER A 59 -1.87 6.41 -5.39
C SER A 59 -0.89 6.42 -4.21
N ILE A 60 -0.25 7.56 -3.93
CA ILE A 60 0.72 7.68 -2.84
C ILE A 60 0.11 8.51 -1.71
N GLY A 61 0.26 8.03 -0.49
CA GLY A 61 -0.16 8.76 0.69
C GLY A 61 0.88 8.68 1.80
N ILE A 62 0.75 9.58 2.75
CA ILE A 62 1.52 9.56 4.00
C ILE A 62 0.52 9.49 5.12
N ASP A 63 0.52 8.40 5.88
CA ASP A 63 -0.43 8.27 6.98
C ASP A 63 0.13 7.38 8.09
N PRO A 64 0.70 7.99 9.13
CA PRO A 64 1.19 7.23 10.27
C PRO A 64 0.07 6.49 11.02
N ARG A 65 -1.18 6.96 10.90
CA ARG A 65 -2.32 6.30 11.55
C ARG A 65 -2.58 4.91 10.97
N LEU A 66 -2.39 4.75 9.65
CA LEU A 66 -2.52 3.45 9.01
C LEU A 66 -1.46 2.48 9.49
N PHE A 67 -0.21 2.94 9.61
CA PHE A 67 0.87 2.12 10.15
C PHE A 67 0.55 1.63 11.56
N ARG A 68 -0.01 2.50 12.41
CA ARG A 68 -0.39 2.13 13.76
C ARG A 68 -1.58 1.18 13.79
N ALA A 69 -2.61 1.46 12.97
CA ALA A 69 -3.81 0.64 12.92
C ALA A 69 -3.52 -0.80 12.52
N PHE A 70 -2.64 -1.00 11.55
CA PHE A 70 -2.24 -2.32 11.07
C PHE A 70 -1.02 -2.88 11.80
N GLU A 71 -0.47 -2.14 12.75
CA GLU A 71 0.70 -2.56 13.52
C GLU A 71 1.87 -2.97 12.61
N VAL A 72 2.13 -2.15 11.58
CA VAL A 72 3.19 -2.43 10.60
C VAL A 72 4.55 -2.12 11.21
N GLN A 73 5.41 -3.12 11.30
CA GLN A 73 6.75 -3.00 11.86
C GLN A 73 7.86 -3.19 10.83
N ALA A 74 7.53 -3.77 9.70
CA ALA A 74 8.50 -4.02 8.62
C ALA A 74 7.87 -3.70 7.27
N VAL A 75 8.66 -3.25 6.33
CA VAL A 75 8.21 -2.93 4.98
C VAL A 75 9.05 -3.69 3.95
N PRO A 76 8.48 -4.03 2.80
CA PRO A 76 7.09 -3.79 2.43
C PRO A 76 6.13 -4.73 3.14
N THR A 77 4.94 -4.22 3.46
CA THR A 77 3.82 -5.01 3.94
C THR A 77 2.62 -4.70 3.05
N TYR A 78 1.96 -5.74 2.57
CA TYR A 78 0.75 -5.62 1.75
C TYR A 78 -0.44 -6.08 2.56
N THR A 79 -1.57 -5.36 2.43
CA THR A 79 -2.82 -5.75 3.08
C THR A 79 -3.97 -5.68 2.09
N ALA A 80 -4.87 -6.67 2.16
CA ALA A 80 -6.14 -6.64 1.46
C ALA A 80 -7.24 -6.71 2.51
N VAL A 81 -8.03 -5.66 2.60
CA VAL A 81 -9.03 -5.46 3.65
C VAL A 81 -10.40 -5.81 3.11
N GLY A 82 -11.17 -6.58 3.87
CA GLY A 82 -12.45 -7.11 3.41
C GLY A 82 -13.57 -6.08 3.25
N SER A 83 -13.44 -4.91 3.86
CA SER A 83 -14.41 -3.82 3.75
C SER A 83 -13.77 -2.48 4.00
N ASP A 84 -14.48 -1.40 3.65
CA ASP A 84 -14.02 -0.05 3.97
C ASP A 84 -14.06 0.19 5.48
N PHE A 85 -13.22 1.08 5.95
CA PHE A 85 -13.13 1.43 7.36
C PHE A 85 -12.65 2.87 7.51
N ASP A 86 -12.94 3.46 8.66
CA ASP A 86 -12.50 4.81 9.01
C ASP A 86 -11.41 4.75 10.06
N LEU A 87 -10.42 5.65 9.92
CA LEU A 87 -9.36 5.79 10.89
C LEU A 87 -9.83 6.58 12.10
N CYS A 88 -9.45 6.10 13.26
CA CYS A 88 -9.71 6.81 14.51
C CYS A 88 -8.78 8.00 14.63
N GLU A 89 -9.30 9.20 14.87
CA GLU A 89 -8.51 10.42 14.84
C GLU A 89 -7.94 10.86 16.19
N GLY A 90 -8.41 10.31 17.29
CA GLY A 90 -7.94 10.69 18.62
C GLY A 90 -6.69 9.92 19.06
N PHE A 91 -5.94 10.50 20.00
CA PHE A 91 -4.77 9.82 20.56
C PHE A 91 -5.14 8.61 21.42
N ARG A 92 -6.33 8.61 21.98
CA ARG A 92 -6.79 7.58 22.92
C ARG A 92 -7.69 6.54 22.29
N CYS A 93 -8.17 6.79 21.08
CA CYS A 93 -9.01 5.83 20.40
C CYS A 93 -8.19 4.89 19.54
N LYS A 94 -8.71 3.70 19.29
CA LYS A 94 -8.04 2.70 18.48
C LYS A 94 -8.90 2.40 17.25
N THR A 95 -8.28 2.46 16.08
CA THR A 95 -8.96 2.07 14.85
C THR A 95 -9.28 0.58 14.89
N VAL A 96 -10.53 0.24 14.63
CA VAL A 96 -10.93 -1.15 14.46
C VAL A 96 -10.74 -1.49 12.99
N VAL A 97 -9.75 -2.34 12.70
CA VAL A 97 -9.44 -2.77 11.34
C VAL A 97 -10.33 -3.96 11.00
N PRO A 98 -11.04 -3.92 9.85
CA PRO A 98 -11.83 -5.07 9.41
C PRO A 98 -10.96 -6.31 9.19
N PRO A 99 -11.56 -7.50 9.09
CA PRO A 99 -10.81 -8.70 8.72
C PRO A 99 -10.01 -8.45 7.43
N ASN A 100 -8.77 -8.90 7.42
CA ASN A 100 -7.85 -8.62 6.31
C ASN A 100 -6.83 -9.74 6.18
N ASP A 101 -6.21 -9.78 5.01
CA ASP A 101 -5.03 -10.60 4.75
C ASP A 101 -3.83 -9.68 4.66
N ARG A 102 -2.68 -10.13 5.16
CA ARG A 102 -1.44 -9.36 5.08
C ARG A 102 -0.25 -10.25 4.76
N LEU A 103 0.72 -9.67 4.09
CA LEU A 103 1.97 -10.34 3.74
C LEU A 103 3.10 -9.31 3.87
N THR A 104 4.11 -9.66 4.65
CA THR A 104 5.31 -8.83 4.83
C THR A 104 6.48 -9.53 4.14
N GLY A 105 7.19 -8.81 3.30
CA GLY A 105 8.37 -9.36 2.63
C GLY A 105 8.60 -8.72 1.27
N ASN A 106 9.80 -8.91 0.76
CA ASN A 106 10.23 -8.35 -0.52
C ASN A 106 9.71 -9.19 -1.69
N VAL A 107 8.41 -9.10 -1.93
CA VAL A 107 7.74 -9.78 -3.04
C VAL A 107 7.10 -8.75 -3.98
N THR A 108 6.72 -9.21 -5.18
CA THR A 108 6.02 -8.35 -6.13
C THR A 108 4.58 -8.13 -5.69
N VAL A 109 3.99 -7.04 -6.16
CA VAL A 109 2.56 -6.75 -5.95
C VAL A 109 1.71 -7.91 -6.48
N GLU A 110 2.03 -8.41 -7.67
CA GLU A 110 1.29 -9.54 -8.26
C GLU A 110 1.35 -10.78 -7.39
N HIS A 111 2.52 -11.09 -6.83
CA HIS A 111 2.66 -12.24 -5.93
C HIS A 111 1.79 -12.09 -4.68
N ALA A 112 1.82 -10.91 -4.06
CA ALA A 112 1.01 -10.65 -2.86
C ALA A 112 -0.48 -10.80 -3.18
N LEU A 113 -0.94 -10.19 -4.26
CA LEU A 113 -2.35 -10.25 -4.66
C LEU A 113 -2.79 -11.68 -5.01
N THR A 114 -1.94 -12.42 -5.72
CA THR A 114 -2.21 -13.82 -6.05
C THR A 114 -2.33 -14.66 -4.78
N SER A 115 -1.42 -14.45 -3.83
CA SER A 115 -1.45 -15.17 -2.55
C SER A 115 -2.76 -14.92 -1.79
N PHE A 116 -3.20 -13.66 -1.74
CA PHE A 116 -4.46 -13.32 -1.06
C PHE A 116 -5.67 -13.89 -1.80
N ALA A 117 -5.70 -13.77 -3.12
CA ALA A 117 -6.82 -14.26 -3.91
C ALA A 117 -6.97 -15.78 -3.79
N ASP A 118 -5.85 -16.50 -3.85
CA ASP A 118 -5.86 -17.97 -3.77
C ASP A 118 -6.09 -18.46 -2.34
N GLY A 119 -5.76 -17.66 -1.35
CA GLY A 119 -5.87 -18.04 0.06
C GLY A 119 -7.29 -18.12 0.59
N ARG A 120 -8.28 -17.58 -0.13
CA ARG A 120 -9.71 -17.57 0.24
C ARG A 120 -9.98 -16.95 1.62
N GLY A 121 -9.09 -16.05 2.07
CA GLY A 121 -9.26 -15.32 3.31
C GLY A 121 -10.16 -14.10 3.15
N PRO A 122 -10.25 -13.27 4.20
CA PRO A 122 -11.13 -12.09 4.20
C PRO A 122 -10.78 -11.05 3.13
N GLY A 123 -9.54 -11.01 2.66
CA GLY A 123 -9.11 -10.09 1.60
C GLY A 123 -9.16 -10.67 0.19
N ALA A 124 -9.59 -11.92 0.03
CA ALA A 124 -9.50 -12.62 -1.26
C ALA A 124 -10.27 -11.94 -2.38
N THR A 125 -11.48 -11.46 -2.12
CA THR A 125 -12.33 -10.80 -3.13
C THR A 125 -11.68 -9.48 -3.57
N VAL A 126 -11.22 -8.66 -2.63
CA VAL A 126 -10.53 -7.40 -2.90
C VAL A 126 -9.27 -7.66 -3.72
N ALA A 127 -8.47 -8.64 -3.30
CA ALA A 127 -7.25 -9.02 -3.99
C ALA A 127 -7.52 -9.51 -5.41
N GLY A 128 -8.58 -10.28 -5.61
CA GLY A 128 -8.98 -10.77 -6.93
C GLY A 128 -9.30 -9.64 -7.89
N VAL A 129 -10.04 -8.63 -7.43
CA VAL A 129 -10.37 -7.45 -8.23
C VAL A 129 -9.10 -6.64 -8.55
N ALA A 130 -8.26 -6.41 -7.53
CA ALA A 130 -7.00 -5.68 -7.71
C ALA A 130 -6.08 -6.39 -8.70
N LEU A 131 -5.97 -7.71 -8.60
CA LEU A 131 -5.16 -8.53 -9.50
C LEU A 131 -5.67 -8.45 -10.94
N ALA A 132 -6.98 -8.52 -11.13
CA ALA A 132 -7.58 -8.40 -12.45
C ALA A 132 -7.28 -7.02 -13.07
N ASN A 133 -7.38 -5.95 -12.27
CA ASN A 133 -7.04 -4.60 -12.71
C ASN A 133 -5.57 -4.50 -13.12
N LEU A 134 -4.67 -5.06 -12.31
CA LEU A 134 -3.24 -5.06 -12.61
C LEU A 134 -2.93 -5.77 -13.92
N ARG A 135 -3.50 -6.94 -14.12
CA ARG A 135 -3.28 -7.75 -15.33
C ARG A 135 -3.85 -7.08 -16.58
N LYS A 136 -5.02 -6.45 -16.45
CA LYS A 136 -5.65 -5.71 -17.54
C LYS A 136 -4.78 -4.53 -17.98
N ALA A 137 -4.20 -3.81 -17.05
CA ALA A 137 -3.36 -2.65 -17.34
C ALA A 137 -2.06 -3.03 -18.05
N ARG A 138 -1.64 -4.31 -17.96
CA ARG A 138 -0.42 -4.83 -18.61
C ARG A 138 -0.65 -5.38 -20.02
N GLN A 139 -1.88 -5.41 -20.47
CA GLN A 139 -2.22 -5.90 -21.81
C GLN A 139 -2.01 -4.82 -22.88
#